data_72117386fb59608ebc44589502aadd60
#
_entry.id   72117386fb59608ebc44589502aadd60
#
_cell.length_a   1.000
_cell.length_b   1.000
_cell.length_c   1.000
_cell.angle_alpha   90.00
_cell.angle_beta   90.00
_cell.angle_gamma   90.00
#
_symmetry.space_group_name_H-M   'P 1'
#
loop_
_entity.id
_entity.type
_entity.pdbx_description
1 polymer ?
#
loop_
_entity_poly.entity_id
_entity_poly.type
_entity_poly.pdbx_seq_one_letter_code
_entity_poly.pdbx_strand_id
1 'polypeptide(L)'
;AAEPFFLSNFSKEEFVESNAAALKYYMMASMMIFLGIALFRDVFALIVGRDFREGIFILPVILGGNILAGVWLNLSFWYKREEKTRFAVYVTFVGLAFTVAMNLLLLPRWGYYGAAWARFIAEAAMVGVSYYLNRRYFPTPYDVRRIVEYVALGIALFGLSEALLPYVGEVVRYGVNILIFASFVAYAVWREKIDVKAMLRTALRRR
;
A
#
# COMPACT_ATOMS: atom_id res chain seq x y z
N ALA A 1 -3.55 -13.99 10.45
CA ALA A 1 -4.82 -14.69 10.70
C ALA A 1 -5.68 -14.92 9.45
N ALA A 2 -5.50 -14.14 8.35
CA ALA A 2 -6.26 -14.34 7.10
C ALA A 2 -5.70 -15.48 6.21
N GLU A 3 -4.41 -15.75 6.29
CA GLU A 3 -3.72 -16.69 5.41
C GLU A 3 -4.25 -18.13 5.50
N PRO A 4 -4.45 -18.74 6.67
CA PRO A 4 -5.01 -20.10 6.77
C PRO A 4 -6.44 -20.20 6.24
N PHE A 5 -7.24 -19.14 6.41
CA PHE A 5 -8.62 -19.11 5.94
C PHE A 5 -8.70 -19.15 4.41
N PHE A 6 -7.84 -18.38 3.72
CA PHE A 6 -7.79 -18.39 2.25
C PHE A 6 -7.24 -19.70 1.67
N LEU A 7 -6.39 -20.41 2.40
CA LEU A 7 -5.73 -21.60 1.89
C LEU A 7 -6.55 -22.90 2.04
N SER A 8 -7.48 -22.98 3.00
CA SER A 8 -8.12 -24.24 3.39
C SER A 8 -9.57 -24.44 2.97
N ASN A 9 -10.35 -23.38 2.69
CA ASN A 9 -11.80 -23.48 2.63
C ASN A 9 -12.45 -23.11 1.27
N PHE A 10 -11.67 -22.72 0.26
CA PHE A 10 -12.22 -22.28 -1.02
C PHE A 10 -11.93 -23.24 -2.16
N SER A 11 -12.88 -23.40 -3.08
CA SER A 11 -12.59 -23.94 -4.41
C SER A 11 -11.53 -23.07 -5.12
N LYS A 12 -10.94 -23.58 -6.20
CA LYS A 12 -9.91 -22.80 -6.93
C LYS A 12 -10.47 -21.50 -7.48
N GLU A 13 -11.69 -21.51 -7.99
CA GLU A 13 -12.37 -20.35 -8.57
C GLU A 13 -12.70 -19.32 -7.49
N GLU A 14 -13.31 -19.73 -6.39
CA GLU A 14 -13.59 -18.86 -5.25
C GLU A 14 -12.32 -18.21 -4.66
N PHE A 15 -11.23 -18.98 -4.60
CA PHE A 15 -9.95 -18.47 -4.14
C PHE A 15 -9.43 -17.35 -5.06
N VAL A 16 -9.45 -17.59 -6.38
CA VAL A 16 -8.96 -16.64 -7.38
C VAL A 16 -9.74 -15.32 -7.31
N GLU A 17 -11.07 -15.40 -7.23
CA GLU A 17 -11.93 -14.23 -7.13
C GLU A 17 -11.75 -13.48 -5.80
N SER A 18 -11.73 -14.23 -4.69
CA SER A 18 -11.54 -13.65 -3.36
C SER A 18 -10.17 -13.00 -3.20
N ASN A 19 -9.11 -13.60 -3.75
CA ASN A 19 -7.76 -13.07 -3.68
C ASN A 19 -7.63 -11.78 -4.53
N ALA A 20 -8.26 -11.74 -5.71
CA ALA A 20 -8.31 -10.54 -6.53
C ALA A 20 -9.07 -9.40 -5.85
N ALA A 21 -10.23 -9.72 -5.25
CA ALA A 21 -11.01 -8.74 -4.47
C ALA A 21 -10.24 -8.24 -3.23
N ALA A 22 -9.56 -9.15 -2.52
CA ALA A 22 -8.75 -8.81 -1.35
C ALA A 22 -7.64 -7.81 -1.70
N LEU A 23 -6.93 -7.99 -2.83
CA LEU A 23 -5.91 -7.05 -3.27
C LEU A 23 -6.51 -5.68 -3.58
N LYS A 24 -7.65 -5.62 -4.27
CA LYS A 24 -8.34 -4.37 -4.59
C LYS A 24 -8.70 -3.58 -3.32
N TYR A 25 -9.36 -4.23 -2.35
CA TYR A 25 -9.73 -3.58 -1.10
C TYR A 25 -8.53 -3.24 -0.22
N TYR A 26 -7.49 -4.08 -0.23
CA TYR A 26 -6.23 -3.78 0.41
C TYR A 26 -5.62 -2.48 -0.14
N MET A 27 -5.57 -2.32 -1.46
CA MET A 27 -5.03 -1.11 -2.09
C MET A 27 -5.85 0.13 -1.75
N MET A 28 -7.18 0.03 -1.80
CA MET A 28 -8.06 1.12 -1.39
C MET A 28 -7.79 1.55 0.07
N ALA A 29 -7.81 0.59 1.01
CA ALA A 29 -7.57 0.87 2.43
C ALA A 29 -6.16 1.41 2.69
N SER A 30 -5.15 0.82 2.05
CA SER A 30 -3.76 1.25 2.19
C SER A 30 -3.52 2.66 1.67
N MET A 31 -4.17 3.06 0.57
CA MET A 31 -4.09 4.44 0.08
C MET A 31 -4.83 5.43 0.99
N MET A 32 -5.93 5.02 1.64
CA MET A 32 -6.57 5.83 2.68
C MET A 32 -5.62 6.05 3.87
N ILE A 33 -4.97 4.99 4.35
CA ILE A 33 -3.99 5.07 5.45
C ILE A 33 -2.79 5.92 5.02
N PHE A 34 -2.28 5.72 3.81
CA PHE A 34 -1.19 6.52 3.25
C PHE A 34 -1.52 8.01 3.27
N LEU A 35 -2.66 8.41 2.72
CA LEU A 35 -3.10 9.80 2.73
C LEU A 35 -3.33 10.31 4.16
N GLY A 36 -3.97 9.54 5.02
CA GLY A 36 -4.21 9.92 6.41
C GLY A 36 -2.92 10.21 7.18
N ILE A 37 -1.87 9.42 6.95
CA ILE A 37 -0.58 9.61 7.61
C ILE A 37 0.25 10.69 6.91
N ALA A 38 0.33 10.67 5.58
CA ALA A 38 1.20 11.57 4.82
C ALA A 38 0.72 13.03 4.86
N LEU A 39 -0.60 13.27 4.78
CA LEU A 39 -1.19 14.62 4.86
C LEU A 39 -1.09 15.24 6.26
N PHE A 40 -1.15 14.40 7.30
CA PHE A 40 -1.10 14.84 8.69
C PHE A 40 0.22 14.47 9.39
N ARG A 41 1.30 14.32 8.61
CA ARG A 41 2.62 13.89 9.10
C ARG A 41 3.16 14.75 10.25
N ASP A 42 2.82 16.06 10.27
CA ASP A 42 3.26 16.96 11.34
C ASP A 42 2.63 16.61 12.70
N VAL A 43 1.38 16.09 12.69
CA VAL A 43 0.74 15.58 13.90
C VAL A 43 1.47 14.34 14.38
N PHE A 44 1.85 13.45 13.47
CA PHE A 44 2.66 12.28 13.82
C PHE A 44 4.07 12.65 14.29
N ALA A 45 4.63 13.76 13.79
CA ALA A 45 5.91 14.29 14.27
C ALA A 45 5.88 14.68 15.76
N LEU A 46 4.72 14.98 16.34
CA LEU A 46 4.59 15.27 17.77
C LEU A 46 4.81 14.02 18.63
N ILE A 47 4.46 12.84 18.10
CA ILE A 47 4.61 11.55 18.78
C ILE A 47 6.05 11.04 18.66
N VAL A 48 6.72 11.42 17.58
CA VAL A 48 8.11 11.03 17.30
C VAL A 48 9.07 11.89 18.12
N GLY A 49 10.10 11.28 18.72
CA GLY A 49 11.13 11.99 19.48
C GLY A 49 11.79 13.10 18.66
N ARG A 50 12.22 14.18 19.30
CA ARG A 50 12.74 15.39 18.63
C ARG A 50 13.87 15.10 17.66
N ASP A 51 14.75 14.17 18.01
CA ASP A 51 15.93 13.80 17.22
C ASP A 51 15.59 13.05 15.91
N PHE A 52 14.37 12.53 15.80
CA PHE A 52 13.89 11.77 14.62
C PHE A 52 12.92 12.56 13.73
N ARG A 53 12.62 13.82 14.06
CA ARG A 53 11.66 14.64 13.30
C ARG A 53 12.13 14.97 11.88
N GLU A 54 13.43 15.05 11.65
CA GLU A 54 13.97 15.23 10.30
C GLU A 54 13.61 14.06 9.38
N GLY A 55 13.45 12.86 9.94
CA GLY A 55 13.02 11.67 9.19
C GLY A 55 11.55 11.65 8.77
N ILE A 56 10.72 12.60 9.21
CA ILE A 56 9.29 12.60 8.91
C ILE A 56 9.01 12.76 7.41
N PHE A 57 9.90 13.43 6.68
CA PHE A 57 9.78 13.64 5.24
C PHE A 57 9.97 12.36 4.42
N ILE A 58 10.59 11.33 5.02
CA ILE A 58 10.77 10.03 4.36
C ILE A 58 9.56 9.11 4.53
N LEU A 59 8.62 9.47 5.40
CA LEU A 59 7.45 8.68 5.76
C LEU A 59 6.62 8.24 4.54
N PRO A 60 6.36 9.08 3.52
CA PRO A 60 5.63 8.65 2.33
C PRO A 60 6.33 7.51 1.57
N VAL A 61 7.67 7.52 1.50
CA VAL A 61 8.44 6.45 0.84
C VAL A 61 8.35 5.15 1.63
N ILE A 62 8.47 5.23 2.96
CA ILE A 62 8.33 4.06 3.86
C ILE A 62 6.93 3.46 3.76
N LEU A 63 5.89 4.30 3.76
CA LEU A 63 4.49 3.87 3.60
C LEU A 63 4.28 3.21 2.24
N GLY A 64 4.82 3.79 1.17
CA GLY A 64 4.79 3.19 -0.17
C GLY A 64 5.44 1.81 -0.20
N GLY A 65 6.61 1.64 0.43
CA GLY A 65 7.27 0.35 0.57
C GLY A 65 6.41 -0.67 1.33
N ASN A 66 5.76 -0.26 2.43
CA ASN A 66 4.86 -1.13 3.18
C ASN A 66 3.62 -1.54 2.37
N ILE A 67 3.08 -0.65 1.54
CA ILE A 67 1.99 -0.98 0.61
C ILE A 67 2.45 -2.04 -0.39
N LEU A 68 3.63 -1.87 -0.98
CA LEU A 68 4.19 -2.86 -1.91
C LEU A 68 4.45 -4.21 -1.25
N ALA A 69 4.93 -4.23 0.00
CA ALA A 69 5.10 -5.46 0.77
C ALA A 69 3.78 -6.22 0.95
N GLY A 70 2.68 -5.52 1.22
CA GLY A 70 1.35 -6.15 1.30
C GLY A 70 0.82 -6.62 -0.05
N VAL A 71 1.11 -5.91 -1.14
CA VAL A 71 0.82 -6.38 -2.51
C VAL A 71 1.56 -7.67 -2.81
N TRP A 72 2.87 -7.70 -2.54
CA TRP A 72 3.67 -8.90 -2.70
C TRP A 72 3.12 -10.07 -1.86
N LEU A 73 2.75 -9.82 -0.62
CA LEU A 73 2.16 -10.84 0.26
C LEU A 73 0.89 -11.44 -0.36
N ASN A 74 -0.02 -10.63 -0.88
CA ASN A 74 -1.22 -11.10 -1.56
C ASN A 74 -0.87 -11.92 -2.83
N LEU A 75 0.07 -11.42 -3.63
CA LEU A 75 0.56 -12.14 -4.81
C LEU A 75 1.25 -13.46 -4.46
N SER A 76 1.65 -13.67 -3.21
CA SER A 76 2.31 -14.89 -2.75
C SER A 76 1.36 -16.05 -2.43
N PHE A 77 0.07 -15.78 -2.25
CA PHE A 77 -0.88 -16.79 -1.77
C PHE A 77 -1.07 -17.95 -2.74
N TRP A 78 -1.01 -17.74 -4.05
CA TRP A 78 -1.23 -18.80 -5.02
C TRP A 78 -0.16 -19.90 -4.97
N TYR A 79 1.11 -19.56 -4.86
CA TYR A 79 2.17 -20.58 -4.81
C TYR A 79 2.26 -21.28 -3.45
N LYS A 80 1.79 -20.64 -2.39
CA LYS A 80 1.60 -21.31 -1.09
C LYS A 80 0.46 -22.31 -1.18
N ARG A 81 -0.66 -21.94 -1.81
CA ARG A 81 -1.79 -22.83 -2.04
C ARG A 81 -1.45 -24.04 -2.93
N GLU A 82 -0.69 -23.81 -3.99
CA GLU A 82 -0.27 -24.84 -4.95
C GLU A 82 0.96 -25.64 -4.47
N GLU A 83 1.39 -25.43 -3.22
CA GLU A 83 2.59 -26.03 -2.62
C GLU A 83 3.88 -25.80 -3.43
N LYS A 84 3.89 -24.76 -4.28
CA LYS A 84 5.00 -24.40 -5.16
C LYS A 84 5.95 -23.40 -4.48
N THR A 85 6.39 -23.70 -3.27
CA THR A 85 7.21 -22.83 -2.41
C THR A 85 8.53 -22.38 -3.04
N ARG A 86 9.02 -23.09 -4.07
CA ARG A 86 10.20 -22.66 -4.87
C ARG A 86 10.06 -21.25 -5.43
N PHE A 87 8.85 -20.80 -5.76
CA PHE A 87 8.62 -19.45 -6.26
C PHE A 87 8.81 -18.40 -5.17
N ALA A 88 8.49 -18.72 -3.91
CA ALA A 88 8.81 -17.86 -2.77
C ALA A 88 10.31 -17.61 -2.69
N VAL A 89 11.11 -18.67 -2.83
CA VAL A 89 12.57 -18.60 -2.79
C VAL A 89 13.10 -17.69 -3.90
N TYR A 90 12.63 -17.85 -5.14
CA TYR A 90 13.06 -16.99 -6.26
C TYR A 90 12.72 -15.51 -6.01
N VAL A 91 11.51 -15.20 -5.57
CA VAL A 91 11.10 -13.81 -5.28
C VAL A 91 11.94 -13.23 -4.13
N THR A 92 12.19 -14.02 -3.08
CA THR A 92 13.03 -13.59 -1.95
C THR A 92 14.48 -13.30 -2.38
N PHE A 93 15.07 -14.14 -3.25
CA PHE A 93 16.41 -13.87 -3.80
C PHE A 93 16.44 -12.60 -4.63
N VAL A 94 15.41 -12.32 -5.42
CA VAL A 94 15.29 -11.03 -6.14
C VAL A 94 15.27 -9.87 -5.14
N GLY A 95 14.41 -9.97 -4.11
CA GLY A 95 14.33 -8.96 -3.05
C GLY A 95 15.69 -8.74 -2.38
N LEU A 96 16.39 -9.82 -2.01
CA LEU A 96 17.73 -9.77 -1.42
C LEU A 96 18.73 -9.06 -2.34
N ALA A 97 18.79 -9.45 -3.62
CA ALA A 97 19.72 -8.88 -4.59
C ALA A 97 19.47 -7.36 -4.77
N PHE A 98 18.20 -6.96 -4.91
CA PHE A 98 17.85 -5.53 -5.00
C PHE A 98 18.12 -4.78 -3.70
N THR A 99 17.83 -5.38 -2.54
CA THR A 99 18.12 -4.76 -1.24
C THR A 99 19.61 -4.49 -1.08
N VAL A 100 20.46 -5.48 -1.35
CA VAL A 100 21.92 -5.32 -1.25
C VAL A 100 22.43 -4.30 -2.26
N ALA A 101 22.07 -4.45 -3.54
CA ALA A 101 22.54 -3.57 -4.61
C ALA A 101 22.12 -2.11 -4.36
N MET A 102 20.85 -1.87 -4.04
CA MET A 102 20.34 -0.52 -3.83
C MET A 102 20.89 0.12 -2.55
N ASN A 103 21.08 -0.65 -1.46
CA ASN A 103 21.73 -0.10 -0.27
C ASN A 103 23.19 0.29 -0.53
N LEU A 104 23.95 -0.53 -1.24
CA LEU A 104 25.33 -0.19 -1.61
C LEU A 104 25.43 1.05 -2.49
N LEU A 105 24.44 1.29 -3.34
CA LEU A 105 24.40 2.44 -4.25
C LEU A 105 23.85 3.72 -3.60
N LEU A 106 22.78 3.60 -2.82
CA LEU A 106 21.99 4.75 -2.35
C LEU A 106 22.36 5.17 -0.93
N LEU A 107 22.68 4.23 -0.04
CA LEU A 107 23.00 4.54 1.35
C LEU A 107 24.22 5.46 1.51
N PRO A 108 25.35 5.25 0.78
CA PRO A 108 26.52 6.14 0.90
C PRO A 108 26.26 7.56 0.38
N ARG A 109 25.28 7.74 -0.52
CA ARG A 109 24.99 9.02 -1.15
C ARG A 109 23.92 9.82 -0.42
N TRP A 110 22.87 9.13 0.07
CA TRP A 110 21.65 9.76 0.60
C TRP A 110 21.35 9.36 2.05
N GLY A 111 22.26 8.63 2.72
CA GLY A 111 22.07 8.21 4.10
C GLY A 111 20.76 7.42 4.28
N TYR A 112 20.01 7.75 5.32
CA TYR A 112 18.73 7.08 5.64
C TYR A 112 17.65 7.26 4.55
N TYR A 113 17.69 8.34 3.76
CA TYR A 113 16.83 8.49 2.57
C TYR A 113 17.14 7.40 1.53
N GLY A 114 18.42 7.13 1.33
CA GLY A 114 18.88 6.07 0.43
C GLY A 114 18.41 4.69 0.88
N ALA A 115 18.44 4.41 2.18
CA ALA A 115 17.95 3.14 2.72
C ALA A 115 16.45 2.94 2.49
N ALA A 116 15.63 4.00 2.66
CA ALA A 116 14.19 3.89 2.43
C ALA A 116 13.85 3.68 0.94
N TRP A 117 14.53 4.40 0.04
CA TRP A 117 14.38 4.18 -1.39
C TRP A 117 14.88 2.80 -1.83
N ALA A 118 15.99 2.31 -1.25
CA ALA A 118 16.49 0.97 -1.50
C ALA A 118 15.45 -0.11 -1.16
N ARG A 119 14.81 0.02 0.01
CA ARG A 119 13.70 -0.86 0.41
C ARG A 119 12.51 -0.76 -0.56
N PHE A 120 12.07 0.47 -0.88
CA PHE A 120 10.95 0.68 -1.80
C PHE A 120 11.19 0.01 -3.15
N ILE A 121 12.40 0.17 -3.73
CA ILE A 121 12.78 -0.42 -5.02
C ILE A 121 12.83 -1.95 -4.91
N ALA A 122 13.36 -2.51 -3.83
CA ALA A 122 13.39 -3.95 -3.62
C ALA A 122 11.98 -4.55 -3.54
N GLU A 123 11.06 -3.92 -2.78
CA GLU A 123 9.65 -4.35 -2.71
C GLU A 123 8.97 -4.22 -4.08
N ALA A 124 9.22 -3.15 -4.83
CA ALA A 124 8.69 -2.98 -6.18
C ALA A 124 9.17 -4.08 -7.14
N ALA A 125 10.45 -4.47 -7.06
CA ALA A 125 11.00 -5.57 -7.85
C ALA A 125 10.35 -6.91 -7.49
N MET A 126 10.15 -7.19 -6.19
CA MET A 126 9.46 -8.39 -5.72
C MET A 126 8.01 -8.44 -6.22
N VAL A 127 7.29 -7.32 -6.16
CA VAL A 127 5.92 -7.20 -6.72
C VAL A 127 5.93 -7.49 -8.22
N GLY A 128 6.85 -6.89 -8.97
CA GLY A 128 6.95 -7.08 -10.43
C GLY A 128 7.18 -8.54 -10.81
N VAL A 129 8.14 -9.21 -10.15
CA VAL A 129 8.42 -10.63 -10.39
C VAL A 129 7.24 -11.51 -9.95
N SER A 130 6.66 -11.26 -8.78
CA SER A 130 5.51 -12.03 -8.29
C SER A 130 4.30 -11.89 -9.21
N TYR A 131 4.03 -10.69 -9.74
CA TYR A 131 2.94 -10.46 -10.69
C TYR A 131 3.19 -11.18 -12.02
N TYR A 132 4.43 -11.14 -12.54
CA TYR A 132 4.82 -11.87 -13.74
C TYR A 132 4.61 -13.39 -13.57
N LEU A 133 5.06 -13.95 -12.44
CA LEU A 133 4.90 -15.37 -12.13
C LEU A 133 3.42 -15.74 -11.98
N ASN A 134 2.62 -14.89 -11.32
CA ASN A 134 1.18 -15.10 -11.19
C ASN A 134 0.51 -15.14 -12.57
N ARG A 135 0.77 -14.16 -13.43
CA ARG A 135 0.20 -14.16 -14.81
C ARG A 135 0.55 -15.40 -15.61
N ARG A 136 1.75 -15.94 -15.40
CA ARG A 136 2.25 -17.09 -16.21
C ARG A 136 1.77 -18.43 -15.67
N TYR A 137 1.71 -18.61 -14.35
CA TYR A 137 1.50 -19.94 -13.72
C TYR A 137 0.16 -20.09 -13.00
N PHE A 138 -0.46 -19.01 -12.63
CA PHE A 138 -1.73 -18.98 -11.91
C PHE A 138 -2.49 -17.67 -12.19
N PRO A 139 -3.03 -17.51 -13.42
CA PRO A 139 -3.64 -16.25 -13.84
C PRO A 139 -4.83 -15.90 -12.93
N THR A 140 -4.64 -14.86 -12.10
CA THR A 140 -5.67 -14.29 -11.23
C THR A 140 -6.19 -13.01 -11.88
N PRO A 141 -7.52 -12.79 -11.98
CA PRO A 141 -8.12 -11.63 -12.65
C PRO A 141 -8.09 -10.40 -11.75
N TYR A 142 -6.88 -9.91 -11.44
CA TYR A 142 -6.73 -8.67 -10.68
C TYR A 142 -7.30 -7.48 -11.47
N ASP A 143 -8.11 -6.67 -10.81
CA ASP A 143 -8.61 -5.41 -11.36
C ASP A 143 -7.49 -4.34 -11.30
N VAL A 144 -6.47 -4.54 -12.15
CA VAL A 144 -5.28 -3.67 -12.22
C VAL A 144 -5.68 -2.21 -12.48
N ARG A 145 -6.75 -2.00 -13.28
CA ARG A 145 -7.23 -0.66 -13.58
C ARG A 145 -7.66 0.07 -12.31
N ARG A 146 -8.46 -0.55 -11.46
CA ARG A 146 -8.90 0.06 -10.19
C ARG A 146 -7.77 0.25 -9.21
N ILE A 147 -6.84 -0.73 -9.15
CA ILE A 147 -5.64 -0.60 -8.32
C ILE A 147 -4.85 0.64 -8.73
N VAL A 148 -4.60 0.81 -10.03
CA VAL A 148 -3.90 1.97 -10.58
C VAL A 148 -4.69 3.27 -10.36
N GLU A 149 -6.03 3.24 -10.50
CA GLU A 149 -6.89 4.40 -10.21
C GLU A 149 -6.70 4.87 -8.75
N TYR A 150 -6.72 3.97 -7.75
CA TYR A 150 -6.52 4.35 -6.34
C TYR A 150 -5.11 4.88 -6.08
N VAL A 151 -4.09 4.25 -6.63
CA VAL A 151 -2.69 4.69 -6.47
C VAL A 151 -2.49 6.06 -7.13
N ALA A 152 -2.92 6.22 -8.38
CA ALA A 152 -2.76 7.47 -9.11
C ALA A 152 -3.51 8.63 -8.43
N LEU A 153 -4.75 8.38 -8.00
CA LEU A 153 -5.54 9.37 -7.27
C LEU A 153 -4.87 9.75 -5.94
N GLY A 154 -4.43 8.76 -5.16
CA GLY A 154 -3.77 9.02 -3.88
C GLY A 154 -2.47 9.80 -4.03
N ILE A 155 -1.62 9.44 -5.02
CA ILE A 155 -0.38 10.17 -5.30
C ILE A 155 -0.68 11.59 -5.82
N ALA A 156 -1.68 11.75 -6.71
CA ALA A 156 -2.07 13.07 -7.22
C ALA A 156 -2.59 13.99 -6.11
N LEU A 157 -3.43 13.48 -5.21
CA LEU A 157 -3.95 14.23 -4.07
C LEU A 157 -2.86 14.59 -3.06
N PHE A 158 -1.92 13.68 -2.80
CA PHE A 158 -0.76 13.98 -1.97
C PHE A 158 0.13 15.03 -2.62
N GLY A 159 0.44 14.89 -3.91
CA GLY A 159 1.21 15.89 -4.66
C GLY A 159 0.55 17.27 -4.71
N LEU A 160 -0.77 17.32 -4.83
CA LEU A 160 -1.55 18.56 -4.76
C LEU A 160 -1.39 19.24 -3.39
N SER A 161 -1.49 18.48 -2.30
CA SER A 161 -1.25 19.00 -0.95
C SER A 161 0.16 19.59 -0.83
N GLU A 162 1.20 18.84 -1.25
CA GLU A 162 2.58 19.32 -1.18
C GLU A 162 2.81 20.58 -2.03
N ALA A 163 2.19 20.67 -3.19
CA ALA A 163 2.29 21.83 -4.07
C ALA A 163 1.61 23.08 -3.49
N LEU A 164 0.56 22.92 -2.68
CA LEU A 164 -0.15 24.02 -2.03
C LEU A 164 0.53 24.51 -0.73
N LEU A 165 1.35 23.65 -0.10
CA LEU A 165 2.02 23.95 1.17
C LEU A 165 2.72 25.31 1.25
N PRO A 166 3.50 25.75 0.21
CA PRO A 166 4.22 27.01 0.28
C PRO A 166 3.33 28.26 0.25
N TYR A 167 2.07 28.11 -0.18
CA TYR A 167 1.17 29.24 -0.47
C TYR A 167 0.09 29.44 0.61
N VAL A 168 -0.06 28.52 1.55
CA VAL A 168 -1.14 28.56 2.55
C VAL A 168 -0.59 28.51 3.98
N GLY A 169 -1.22 29.26 4.89
CA GLY A 169 -0.90 29.19 6.32
C GLY A 169 -1.30 27.85 6.93
N GLU A 170 -0.68 27.52 8.08
CA GLU A 170 -0.86 26.20 8.73
C GLU A 170 -2.31 25.79 8.95
N VAL A 171 -3.16 26.70 9.43
CA VAL A 171 -4.57 26.41 9.72
C VAL A 171 -5.34 26.06 8.42
N VAL A 172 -5.10 26.83 7.36
CA VAL A 172 -5.71 26.61 6.04
C VAL A 172 -5.24 25.27 5.47
N ARG A 173 -3.98 24.95 5.65
CA ARG A 173 -3.38 23.67 5.23
C ARG A 173 -4.12 22.48 5.82
N TYR A 174 -4.40 22.48 7.14
CA TYR A 174 -5.16 21.38 7.75
C TYR A 174 -6.58 21.28 7.18
N GLY A 175 -7.24 22.42 6.93
CA GLY A 175 -8.55 22.43 6.27
C GLY A 175 -8.52 21.81 4.87
N VAL A 176 -7.53 22.19 4.06
CA VAL A 176 -7.31 21.63 2.71
C VAL A 176 -7.01 20.15 2.78
N ASN A 177 -6.15 19.69 3.70
CA ASN A 177 -5.81 18.28 3.87
C ASN A 177 -7.02 17.43 4.28
N ILE A 178 -7.89 17.96 5.14
CA ILE A 178 -9.16 17.29 5.50
C ILE A 178 -10.05 17.15 4.25
N LEU A 179 -10.18 18.19 3.42
CA LEU A 179 -10.97 18.12 2.20
C LEU A 179 -10.38 17.15 1.18
N ILE A 180 -9.06 17.14 1.01
CA ILE A 180 -8.35 16.18 0.15
C ILE A 180 -8.60 14.75 0.62
N PHE A 181 -8.43 14.48 1.92
CA PHE A 181 -8.69 13.16 2.49
C PHE A 181 -10.14 12.74 2.32
N ALA A 182 -11.09 13.63 2.65
CA ALA A 182 -12.51 13.40 2.49
C ALA A 182 -12.91 13.12 1.03
N SER A 183 -12.30 13.81 0.06
CA SER A 183 -12.53 13.58 -1.37
C SER A 183 -12.11 12.18 -1.81
N PHE A 184 -10.96 11.68 -1.34
CA PHE A 184 -10.53 10.31 -1.61
C PHE A 184 -11.48 9.28 -1.00
N VAL A 185 -11.89 9.47 0.27
CA VAL A 185 -12.85 8.59 0.94
C VAL A 185 -14.19 8.58 0.21
N ALA A 186 -14.71 9.76 -0.16
CA ALA A 186 -15.97 9.88 -0.91
C ALA A 186 -15.88 9.17 -2.27
N TYR A 187 -14.76 9.35 -2.99
CA TYR A 187 -14.51 8.64 -4.25
C TYR A 187 -14.51 7.12 -4.06
N ALA A 188 -13.78 6.62 -3.06
CA ALA A 188 -13.68 5.18 -2.77
C ALA A 188 -15.04 4.56 -2.42
N VAL A 189 -15.82 5.23 -1.56
CA VAL A 189 -17.19 4.81 -1.17
C VAL A 189 -18.13 4.80 -2.39
N TRP A 190 -18.12 5.87 -3.18
CA TRP A 190 -18.93 5.97 -4.39
C TRP A 190 -18.57 4.90 -5.42
N ARG A 191 -17.27 4.70 -5.63
CA ARG A 191 -16.73 3.79 -6.66
C ARG A 191 -17.03 2.33 -6.37
N GLU A 192 -16.92 1.93 -5.10
CA GLU A 192 -17.18 0.54 -4.66
C GLU A 192 -18.66 0.32 -4.24
N LYS A 193 -19.53 1.35 -4.37
CA LYS A 193 -20.95 1.31 -3.97
C LYS A 193 -21.13 0.77 -2.54
N ILE A 194 -20.25 1.18 -1.63
CA ILE A 194 -20.30 0.73 -0.24
C ILE A 194 -21.53 1.34 0.45
N ASP A 195 -22.43 0.49 0.91
CA ASP A 195 -23.58 0.94 1.73
C ASP A 195 -23.11 1.24 3.16
N VAL A 196 -22.66 2.48 3.36
CA VAL A 196 -22.21 2.99 4.65
C VAL A 196 -23.32 2.89 5.71
N LYS A 197 -24.60 3.02 5.31
CA LYS A 197 -25.73 2.92 6.25
C LYS A 197 -25.89 1.50 6.78
N ALA A 198 -25.71 0.49 5.91
CA ALA A 198 -25.74 -0.91 6.32
C ALA A 198 -24.58 -1.24 7.26
N MET A 199 -23.37 -0.75 6.97
CA MET A 199 -22.21 -0.94 7.83
C MET A 199 -22.38 -0.31 9.22
N LEU A 200 -22.87 0.92 9.28
CA LEU A 200 -23.16 1.60 10.56
C LEU A 200 -24.24 0.87 11.37
N ARG A 201 -25.32 0.40 10.74
CA ARG A 201 -26.35 -0.39 11.41
C ARG A 201 -25.79 -1.69 12.00
N THR A 202 -24.92 -2.36 11.29
CA THR A 202 -24.28 -3.60 11.76
C THR A 202 -23.32 -3.35 12.93
N ALA A 203 -22.57 -2.26 12.88
CA ALA A 203 -21.66 -1.85 13.96
C ALA A 203 -22.41 -1.47 15.24
N LEU A 204 -23.55 -0.77 15.10
CA LEU A 204 -24.40 -0.36 16.25
C LEU A 204 -25.18 -1.53 16.85
N ARG A 205 -25.49 -2.60 16.09
CA ARG A 205 -26.16 -3.81 16.61
C ARG A 205 -25.25 -4.75 17.40
N ARG A 206 -23.93 -4.57 17.31
CA ARG A 206 -22.95 -5.42 18.03
C ARG A 206 -22.51 -4.83 19.38
N ARG A 207 -23.04 -3.67 19.77
CA ARG A 207 -22.95 -3.09 21.13
C ARG A 207 -24.25 -3.33 21.90
#